data_cb7ba9451999c9df108f06fbaf95b0ea
#
_entry.id   cb7ba9451999c9df108f06fbaf95b0ea
#
_cell.length_a   1.000
_cell.length_b   1.000
_cell.length_c   1.000
_cell.angle_alpha   90.00
_cell.angle_beta   90.00
_cell.angle_gamma   90.00
#
_symmetry.space_group_name_H-M   'P 1'
#
loop_
_entity.id
_entity.type
_entity.pdbx_description
1 polymer ?
#
loop_
_entity_poly.entity_id
_entity_poly.type
_entity_poly.pdbx_seq_one_letter_code
_entity_poly.pdbx_strand_id
1 'polypeptide(L)'
;MGLSGLEVTFLHFDYRFSVDIWSVERGLSIIFETPFVVTAPSGEGKVFDPAKNETLGPLLSLLHRPVTCFEAWSDGRCMLRFADGTAICGEPHPQFEAWEAHGKGDLNSIGLLCGPGGGSPWGNL
;
A
#
# COMPACT_ATOMS: atom_id res chain seq x y z
N MET A 1 9.84 8.02 1.98
CA MET A 1 9.11 9.07 1.24
C MET A 1 7.99 9.64 2.10
N GLY A 2 8.03 10.94 2.32
CA GLY A 2 7.06 11.61 3.17
C GLY A 2 5.74 11.90 2.47
N LEU A 3 4.64 11.63 3.15
CA LEU A 3 3.28 11.87 2.68
C LEU A 3 2.47 12.71 3.66
N SER A 4 3.15 13.40 4.58
CA SER A 4 2.47 14.22 5.59
C SER A 4 1.54 15.25 4.95
N GLY A 5 0.35 15.42 5.52
CA GLY A 5 -0.68 16.29 4.99
C GLY A 5 -1.64 15.60 4.03
N LEU A 6 -1.38 14.34 3.68
CA LEU A 6 -2.25 13.54 2.81
C LEU A 6 -3.05 12.53 3.64
N GLU A 7 -4.17 12.10 3.09
CA GLU A 7 -5.01 11.06 3.69
C GLU A 7 -5.48 10.08 2.63
N VAL A 8 -5.97 8.93 3.05
CA VAL A 8 -6.60 7.97 2.16
C VAL A 8 -7.90 8.56 1.64
N THR A 9 -8.02 8.68 0.31
CA THR A 9 -9.19 9.29 -0.34
C THR A 9 -10.08 8.27 -1.04
N PHE A 10 -9.54 7.11 -1.36
CA PHE A 10 -10.30 6.09 -2.10
C PHE A 10 -9.77 4.69 -1.79
N LEU A 11 -10.67 3.72 -1.76
CA LEU A 11 -10.36 2.29 -1.61
C LEU A 11 -11.06 1.51 -2.72
N HIS A 12 -10.35 0.55 -3.33
CA HIS A 12 -10.88 -0.34 -4.36
C HIS A 12 -10.81 -1.79 -3.93
N PHE A 13 -11.85 -2.54 -4.20
CA PHE A 13 -11.97 -3.97 -3.90
C PHE A 13 -12.45 -4.73 -5.14
N ASP A 14 -11.50 -5.28 -5.92
CA ASP A 14 -11.83 -5.99 -7.16
C ASP A 14 -10.91 -7.20 -7.38
N TYR A 15 -10.80 -8.09 -6.39
CA TYR A 15 -9.80 -9.15 -6.28
C TYR A 15 -8.39 -8.63 -6.03
N ARG A 16 -8.21 -7.31 -6.06
CA ARG A 16 -7.03 -6.58 -5.59
C ARG A 16 -7.53 -5.58 -4.56
N PHE A 17 -6.65 -5.17 -3.67
CA PHE A 17 -6.96 -4.09 -2.74
C PHE A 17 -6.11 -2.88 -3.09
N SER A 18 -6.74 -1.76 -3.40
CA SER A 18 -6.05 -0.52 -3.76
C SER A 18 -6.33 0.56 -2.76
N VAL A 19 -5.28 1.31 -2.41
CA VAL A 19 -5.34 2.47 -1.54
C VAL A 19 -4.88 3.68 -2.34
N ASP A 20 -5.76 4.66 -2.50
CA ASP A 20 -5.44 5.93 -3.15
C ASP A 20 -5.29 7.03 -2.10
N ILE A 21 -4.19 7.77 -2.20
CA ILE A 21 -3.84 8.88 -1.33
C ILE A 21 -3.66 10.07 -2.25
N TRP A 22 -4.71 10.87 -2.42
CA TRP A 22 -4.74 11.87 -3.47
C TRP A 22 -5.06 13.27 -2.94
N SER A 23 -4.36 14.26 -3.50
CA SER A 23 -4.70 15.68 -3.35
C SER A 23 -4.73 16.32 -4.74
N VAL A 24 -5.04 17.60 -4.82
CA VAL A 24 -5.03 18.33 -6.11
C VAL A 24 -3.64 18.29 -6.74
N GLU A 25 -2.59 18.38 -5.93
CA GLU A 25 -1.21 18.57 -6.42
C GLU A 25 -0.40 17.27 -6.51
N ARG A 26 -0.72 16.27 -5.71
CA ARG A 26 0.06 15.04 -5.62
C ARG A 26 -0.80 13.86 -5.22
N GLY A 27 -0.35 12.67 -5.57
CA GLY A 27 -1.07 11.45 -5.21
C GLY A 27 -0.21 10.20 -5.36
N LEU A 28 -0.64 9.16 -4.65
CA LEU A 28 -0.03 7.85 -4.69
C LEU A 28 -1.13 6.80 -4.66
N SER A 29 -1.06 5.82 -5.56
CA SER A 29 -1.93 4.64 -5.55
C SER A 29 -1.06 3.42 -5.26
N ILE A 30 -1.47 2.62 -4.28
CA ILE A 30 -0.80 1.37 -3.93
C ILE A 30 -1.80 0.25 -4.12
N ILE A 31 -1.43 -0.76 -4.91
CA ILE A 31 -2.30 -1.88 -5.28
C ILE A 31 -1.67 -3.16 -4.75
N PHE A 32 -2.42 -3.90 -3.94
CA PHE A 32 -2.00 -5.19 -3.39
C PHE A 32 -2.73 -6.30 -4.14
N GLU A 33 -1.99 -7.23 -4.73
CA GLU A 33 -2.53 -8.35 -5.52
C GLU A 33 -2.43 -9.68 -4.79
N THR A 34 -1.62 -9.74 -3.73
CA THR A 34 -1.44 -10.93 -2.88
C THR A 34 -1.67 -10.55 -1.41
N PRO A 35 -1.77 -11.52 -0.50
CA PRO A 35 -2.00 -11.23 0.91
C PRO A 35 -1.01 -10.23 1.48
N PHE A 36 -1.52 -9.33 2.30
CA PHE A 36 -0.77 -8.26 2.95
C PHE A 36 -1.14 -8.19 4.43
N VAL A 37 -0.36 -7.47 5.22
CA VAL A 37 -0.56 -7.37 6.67
C VAL A 37 -0.90 -5.93 7.05
N VAL A 38 -1.94 -5.78 7.86
CA VAL A 38 -2.24 -4.50 8.51
C VAL A 38 -1.87 -4.63 9.98
N THR A 39 -0.97 -3.76 10.42
CA THR A 39 -0.49 -3.73 11.80
C THR A 39 -1.14 -2.57 12.53
N ALA A 40 -1.83 -2.86 13.64
CA ALA A 40 -2.44 -1.86 14.48
C ALA A 40 -1.37 -1.05 15.25
N PRO A 41 -1.72 0.14 15.81
CA PRO A 41 -0.79 0.91 16.63
C PRO A 41 -0.20 0.12 17.79
N SER A 42 -0.92 -0.88 18.29
CA SER A 42 -0.45 -1.79 19.35
C SER A 42 0.66 -2.73 18.90
N GLY A 43 0.91 -2.84 17.58
CA GLY A 43 1.85 -3.80 17.01
C GLY A 43 1.20 -5.11 16.58
N GLU A 44 -0.08 -5.32 16.87
CA GLU A 44 -0.80 -6.52 16.47
C GLU A 44 -1.09 -6.50 14.96
N GLY A 45 -0.67 -7.55 14.26
CA GLY A 45 -0.84 -7.67 12.82
C GLY A 45 -1.97 -8.61 12.44
N LYS A 46 -2.65 -8.30 11.34
CA LYS A 46 -3.68 -9.15 10.74
C LYS A 46 -3.43 -9.28 9.24
N VAL A 47 -3.48 -10.52 8.75
CA VAL A 47 -3.32 -10.82 7.32
C VAL A 47 -4.67 -10.66 6.62
N PHE A 48 -4.66 -9.97 5.47
CA PHE A 48 -5.80 -9.86 4.58
C PHE A 48 -5.45 -10.42 3.21
N ASP A 49 -6.37 -11.17 2.61
CA ASP A 49 -6.23 -11.70 1.25
C ASP A 49 -7.17 -10.90 0.34
N PRO A 50 -6.62 -10.13 -0.63
CA PRO A 50 -7.46 -9.29 -1.48
C PRO A 50 -8.42 -10.08 -2.37
N ALA A 51 -8.17 -11.37 -2.61
CA ALA A 51 -9.09 -12.22 -3.36
C ALA A 51 -10.33 -12.62 -2.56
N LYS A 52 -10.35 -12.38 -1.25
CA LYS A 52 -11.45 -12.72 -0.35
C LYS A 52 -12.19 -11.46 0.09
N ASN A 53 -12.94 -10.86 -0.84
CA ASN A 53 -13.62 -9.58 -0.62
C ASN A 53 -14.45 -9.54 0.65
N GLU A 54 -15.11 -10.64 1.02
CA GLU A 54 -15.97 -10.71 2.19
C GLU A 54 -15.22 -10.52 3.52
N THR A 55 -13.89 -10.65 3.51
CA THR A 55 -13.06 -10.47 4.71
C THR A 55 -12.47 -9.06 4.83
N LEU A 56 -12.66 -8.20 3.82
CA LEU A 56 -11.98 -6.91 3.73
C LEU A 56 -12.75 -5.75 4.37
N GLY A 57 -13.95 -6.02 4.92
CA GLY A 57 -14.77 -4.99 5.54
C GLY A 57 -14.05 -4.09 6.55
N PRO A 58 -13.22 -4.63 7.46
CA PRO A 58 -12.48 -3.80 8.41
C PRO A 58 -11.58 -2.75 7.79
N LEU A 59 -11.14 -2.94 6.52
CA LEU A 59 -10.29 -1.99 5.83
C LEU A 59 -11.01 -0.69 5.45
N LEU A 60 -12.34 -0.67 5.45
CA LEU A 60 -13.11 0.53 5.18
C LEU A 60 -12.80 1.65 6.18
N SER A 61 -12.38 1.31 7.37
CA SER A 61 -12.01 2.29 8.40
C SER A 61 -10.74 3.08 8.04
N LEU A 62 -9.98 2.65 7.02
CA LEU A 62 -8.79 3.37 6.56
C LEU A 62 -9.14 4.63 5.76
N LEU A 63 -10.37 4.72 5.25
CA LEU A 63 -10.79 5.88 4.46
C LEU A 63 -10.70 7.15 5.30
N HIS A 64 -10.09 8.18 4.72
CA HIS A 64 -9.84 9.49 5.33
C HIS A 64 -8.83 9.49 6.49
N ARG A 65 -8.14 8.39 6.75
CA ARG A 65 -7.06 8.41 7.74
C ARG A 65 -5.82 9.10 7.18
N PRO A 66 -5.20 10.00 7.97
CA PRO A 66 -3.94 10.63 7.58
C PRO A 66 -2.80 9.61 7.49
N VAL A 67 -1.96 9.79 6.48
CA VAL A 67 -0.75 8.99 6.26
C VAL A 67 0.49 9.82 6.53
N THR A 68 1.62 9.16 6.77
CA THR A 68 2.90 9.84 7.04
C THR A 68 3.97 9.53 6.01
N CYS A 69 4.10 8.28 5.57
CA CYS A 69 5.12 7.91 4.59
C CYS A 69 4.82 6.57 3.91
N PHE A 70 5.45 6.38 2.77
CA PHE A 70 5.50 5.11 2.05
C PHE A 70 6.96 4.75 1.83
N GLU A 71 7.33 3.50 2.11
CA GLU A 71 8.67 2.98 1.91
C GLU A 71 8.64 1.65 1.17
N ALA A 72 9.65 1.43 0.32
CA ALA A 72 9.87 0.17 -0.36
C ALA A 72 11.33 -0.25 -0.19
N TRP A 73 11.56 -1.54 0.03
CA TRP A 73 12.88 -2.10 0.28
C TRP A 73 13.34 -3.00 -0.86
N SER A 74 14.66 -3.17 -0.95
CA SER A 74 15.27 -3.98 -2.01
C SER A 74 14.92 -5.47 -1.95
N ASP A 75 14.40 -5.94 -0.83
CA ASP A 75 13.93 -7.33 -0.69
C ASP A 75 12.50 -7.55 -1.18
N GLY A 76 11.83 -6.50 -1.69
CA GLY A 76 10.48 -6.57 -2.22
C GLY A 76 9.37 -6.21 -1.25
N ARG A 77 9.70 -5.84 -0.02
CA ARG A 77 8.70 -5.39 0.95
C ARG A 77 8.34 -3.93 0.72
N CYS A 78 7.13 -3.56 1.10
CA CYS A 78 6.72 -2.16 1.17
C CYS A 78 5.91 -1.90 2.44
N MET A 79 5.79 -0.63 2.82
CA MET A 79 5.03 -0.23 3.99
C MET A 79 4.43 1.16 3.80
N LEU A 80 3.12 1.26 4.01
CA LEU A 80 2.41 2.53 4.13
C LEU A 80 2.14 2.77 5.61
N ARG A 81 2.64 3.88 6.15
CA ARG A 81 2.44 4.25 7.56
C ARG A 81 1.39 5.33 7.69
N PHE A 82 0.57 5.18 8.71
CA PHE A 82 -0.46 6.14 9.09
C PHE A 82 -0.01 6.96 10.32
N ALA A 83 -0.60 8.14 10.46
CA ALA A 83 -0.27 9.04 11.56
C ALA A 83 -0.58 8.45 12.94
N ASP A 84 -1.56 7.55 13.03
CA ASP A 84 -1.97 6.90 14.28
C ASP A 84 -1.08 5.71 14.67
N GLY A 85 -0.10 5.35 13.83
CA GLY A 85 0.77 4.21 14.07
C GLY A 85 0.35 2.93 13.35
N THR A 86 -0.80 2.92 12.68
CA THR A 86 -1.21 1.82 11.79
C THR A 86 -0.24 1.72 10.62
N ALA A 87 0.02 0.52 10.13
CA ALA A 87 0.83 0.28 8.93
C ALA A 87 0.22 -0.80 8.06
N ILE A 88 0.31 -0.62 6.74
CA ILE A 88 -0.01 -1.67 5.76
C ILE A 88 1.29 -2.13 5.15
N CYS A 89 1.57 -3.43 5.25
CA CYS A 89 2.82 -4.04 4.80
C CYS A 89 2.56 -5.02 3.67
N GLY A 90 3.23 -4.81 2.53
CA GLY A 90 3.25 -5.75 1.43
C GLY A 90 4.51 -6.60 1.47
N GLU A 91 4.37 -7.89 1.19
CA GLU A 91 5.46 -8.86 1.10
C GLU A 91 5.57 -9.37 -0.32
N PRO A 92 6.77 -9.77 -0.78
CA PRO A 92 6.90 -10.42 -2.09
C PRO A 92 6.20 -11.79 -2.07
N HIS A 93 5.71 -12.21 -3.23
CA HIS A 93 5.11 -13.53 -3.43
C HIS A 93 6.00 -14.35 -4.36
N PRO A 94 6.19 -15.67 -4.10
CA PRO A 94 7.10 -16.48 -4.91
C PRO A 94 6.65 -16.66 -6.38
N GLN A 95 5.36 -16.54 -6.67
CA GLN A 95 4.81 -16.87 -7.99
C GLN A 95 4.09 -15.72 -8.69
N PHE A 96 3.67 -14.67 -7.97
CA PHE A 96 2.84 -13.60 -8.51
C PHE A 96 3.42 -12.23 -8.18
N GLU A 97 3.04 -11.24 -8.97
CA GLU A 97 3.24 -9.84 -8.59
C GLU A 97 2.49 -9.59 -7.29
N ALA A 98 3.18 -9.01 -6.31
CA ALA A 98 2.62 -8.83 -4.99
C ALA A 98 1.95 -7.48 -4.80
N TRP A 99 2.61 -6.42 -5.27
CA TRP A 99 2.09 -5.06 -5.16
C TRP A 99 2.72 -4.16 -6.21
N GLU A 100 2.05 -3.03 -6.46
CA GLU A 100 2.57 -1.96 -7.29
C GLU A 100 2.20 -0.61 -6.71
N ALA A 101 2.98 0.42 -7.01
CA ALA A 101 2.74 1.78 -6.54
C ALA A 101 2.96 2.76 -7.69
N HIS A 102 2.03 3.71 -7.83
CA HIS A 102 2.04 4.71 -8.90
C HIS A 102 1.77 6.09 -8.31
N GLY A 103 2.62 7.06 -8.66
CA GLY A 103 2.47 8.43 -8.19
C GLY A 103 2.01 9.40 -9.27
N LYS A 104 1.53 10.58 -8.83
CA LYS A 104 1.24 11.71 -9.70
C LYS A 104 1.66 13.02 -9.04
N GLY A 105 1.72 14.10 -9.81
CA GLY A 105 2.18 15.39 -9.33
C GLY A 105 3.68 15.35 -9.05
N ASP A 106 4.12 15.85 -7.90
CA ASP A 106 5.52 15.77 -7.48
C ASP A 106 5.96 14.32 -7.15
N LEU A 107 5.01 13.38 -7.11
CA LEU A 107 5.27 11.95 -6.93
C LEU A 107 5.21 11.16 -8.25
N ASN A 108 5.11 11.82 -9.39
CA ASN A 108 4.91 11.15 -10.68
C ASN A 108 6.11 10.30 -11.13
N SER A 109 7.28 10.47 -10.50
CA SER A 109 8.44 9.62 -10.76
C SER A 109 8.32 8.23 -10.14
N ILE A 110 7.32 8.02 -9.26
CA ILE A 110 7.12 6.73 -8.61
C ILE A 110 6.37 5.81 -9.56
N GLY A 111 6.98 4.69 -9.87
CA GLY A 111 6.36 3.59 -10.59
C GLY A 111 7.10 2.34 -10.18
N LEU A 112 6.56 1.61 -9.19
CA LEU A 112 7.19 0.42 -8.62
C LEU A 112 6.31 -0.79 -8.84
N LEU A 113 6.94 -1.91 -9.14
CA LEU A 113 6.28 -3.20 -9.30
C LEU A 113 7.11 -4.26 -8.58
N CYS A 114 6.52 -4.96 -7.63
CA CYS A 114 7.15 -6.09 -6.97
C CYS A 114 6.79 -7.37 -7.71
N GLY A 115 7.73 -7.87 -8.53
CA GLY A 115 7.54 -9.07 -9.33
C GLY A 115 7.60 -10.36 -8.52
N PRO A 116 7.34 -11.49 -9.20
CA PRO A 116 7.39 -12.81 -8.57
C PRO A 116 8.76 -13.14 -7.99
N GLY A 117 8.79 -13.81 -6.84
CA GLY A 117 10.01 -14.24 -6.17
C GLY A 117 10.70 -13.17 -5.33
N GLY A 118 10.17 -11.95 -5.32
CA GLY A 118 10.72 -10.84 -4.55
C GLY A 118 11.93 -10.20 -5.22
N GLY A 119 12.87 -9.72 -4.42
CA GLY A 119 13.99 -8.91 -4.88
C GLY A 119 13.63 -7.44 -4.93
N SER A 120 14.49 -6.61 -5.57
CA SER A 120 14.22 -5.18 -5.67
C SER A 120 12.99 -4.92 -6.51
N PRO A 121 12.05 -4.06 -6.05
CA PRO A 121 10.92 -3.66 -6.88
C PRO A 121 11.38 -2.97 -8.15
N TRP A 122 10.72 -3.28 -9.25
CA TRP A 122 11.03 -2.68 -10.54
C TRP A 122 10.41 -1.30 -10.63
N GLY A 123 11.16 -0.36 -11.22
CA GLY A 123 10.70 0.98 -11.47
C GLY A 123 11.47 2.04 -10.70
N ASN A 124 10.84 3.20 -10.50
CA ASN A 124 11.45 4.37 -9.89
C ASN A 124 10.74 4.72 -8.58
N LEU A 125 11.56 5.04 -7.63
CA LEU A 125 11.07 5.60 -6.36
C LEU A 125 11.38 7.09 -6.28
#